data_32793d80bfa6986656d2a570f8c7446d
#
_entry.id   32793d80bfa6986656d2a570f8c7446d
#
_cell.length_a   1.000
_cell.length_b   1.000
_cell.length_c   1.000
_cell.angle_alpha   90.00
_cell.angle_beta   90.00
_cell.angle_gamma   90.00
#
_symmetry.space_group_name_H-M   'P 1'
#
loop_
_entity.id
_entity.type
_entity.pdbx_description
1 polymer ?
#
loop_
_entity_poly.entity_id
_entity_poly.type
_entity_poly.pdbx_seq_one_letter_code
_entity_poly.pdbx_strand_id
1 'polypeptide(L)'
;CGVAASAQNPCNSDICVIQFNAGWNGANGVSYLDDLTDCNTMSVNIEDGTWQQDYGIVVVPTVIVFNGKEVERFQADISFKISATRKEVQNVIDDIIYSDF
;
A
#
# COMPACT_ATOMS: atom_id res chain seq x y z
N CYS A 1 -9.53 -10.56 19.60
CA CYS A 1 -9.05 -10.60 19.30
C CYS A 1 -8.26 -10.08 18.46
N GLY A 2 -7.75 -9.77 18.75
CA GLY A 2 -6.91 -9.08 18.16
C GLY A 2 -6.70 -9.13 16.90
N VAL A 3 -6.92 -9.65 16.77
CA VAL A 3 -6.77 -9.77 15.77
C VAL A 3 -6.47 -9.05 14.91
N ALA A 4 -5.99 -9.09 14.66
CA ALA A 4 -5.54 -8.61 13.67
C ALA A 4 -5.74 -7.56 13.19
N ALA A 5 -5.91 -7.04 13.78
CA ALA A 5 -5.96 -5.92 13.41
C ALA A 5 -5.13 -5.30 12.57
N SER A 6 -4.12 -5.72 12.41
CA SER A 6 -3.12 -5.13 11.62
C SER A 6 -3.59 -4.68 10.27
N ALA A 7 -4.64 -5.14 9.75
CA ALA A 7 -5.09 -4.74 8.44
C ALA A 7 -5.94 -3.47 8.44
N GLN A 8 -6.00 -2.76 9.54
CA GLN A 8 -6.78 -1.54 9.60
C GLN A 8 -6.12 -0.42 8.81
N ASN A 9 -6.96 0.46 8.29
CA ASN A 9 -6.50 1.58 7.49
C ASN A 9 -5.76 2.61 8.34
N PRO A 10 -4.43 2.73 8.20
CA PRO A 10 -3.64 3.64 9.03
C PRO A 10 -3.82 5.10 8.64
N CYS A 11 -4.38 5.40 7.50
CA CYS A 11 -4.63 6.76 7.09
C CYS A 11 -5.91 7.32 7.68
N ASN A 12 -6.71 6.47 8.29
CA ASN A 12 -7.96 6.88 8.88
C ASN A 12 -8.87 7.61 7.87
N SER A 13 -8.79 7.21 6.63
CA SER A 13 -9.57 7.78 5.53
C SER A 13 -10.30 6.68 4.81
N ASP A 14 -11.15 7.05 3.86
CA ASP A 14 -11.93 6.06 3.13
C ASP A 14 -11.04 5.13 2.33
N ILE A 15 -10.29 5.65 1.40
CA ILE A 15 -9.38 4.84 0.60
C ILE A 15 -7.97 5.39 0.80
N CYS A 16 -7.04 4.52 1.15
CA CYS A 16 -5.67 4.91 1.41
C CYS A 16 -4.73 3.92 0.73
N VAL A 17 -3.73 4.44 0.04
CA VAL A 17 -2.71 3.64 -0.61
C VAL A 17 -1.38 3.93 0.08
N ILE A 18 -0.76 2.89 0.62
CA ILE A 18 0.48 3.05 1.37
C ILE A 18 1.58 2.22 0.72
N GLN A 19 2.71 2.86 0.46
CA GLN A 19 3.91 2.17 0.04
C GLN A 19 4.78 1.90 1.26
N PHE A 20 5.09 0.64 1.48
CA PHE A 20 6.03 0.21 2.53
C PHE A 20 7.35 -0.12 1.86
N ASN A 21 8.41 0.57 2.21
CA ASN A 21 9.72 0.37 1.61
C ASN A 21 10.79 0.50 2.69
N ALA A 22 12.00 0.09 2.37
CA ALA A 22 13.14 0.28 3.24
C ALA A 22 14.01 1.40 2.69
N GLY A 23 14.73 2.08 3.56
CA GLY A 23 15.58 3.19 3.14
C GLY A 23 16.61 2.78 2.11
N TRP A 24 17.21 1.58 2.27
CA TRP A 24 18.22 1.08 1.32
C TRP A 24 17.65 0.78 -0.06
N ASN A 25 16.34 0.68 -0.17
CA ASN A 25 15.65 0.38 -1.43
C ASN A 25 14.86 1.57 -1.97
N GLY A 26 15.18 2.77 -1.52
CA GLY A 26 14.39 3.95 -1.87
C GLY A 26 14.32 4.21 -3.36
N ALA A 27 15.38 3.92 -4.09
CA ALA A 27 15.42 4.16 -5.54
C ALA A 27 14.44 3.27 -6.31
N ASN A 28 13.99 2.19 -5.73
CA ASN A 28 13.06 1.25 -6.36
C ASN A 28 11.61 1.47 -5.93
N GLY A 29 11.35 2.48 -5.13
CA GLY A 29 9.98 2.82 -4.76
C GLY A 29 9.19 3.27 -5.98
N VAL A 30 7.88 3.08 -5.93
CA VAL A 30 7.03 3.54 -7.02
C VAL A 30 6.97 5.06 -7.02
N SER A 31 6.91 5.65 -8.20
CA SER A 31 6.93 7.10 -8.35
C SER A 31 5.56 7.69 -8.61
N TYR A 32 4.54 6.85 -8.69
CA TYR A 32 3.23 7.31 -9.14
C TYR A 32 2.20 7.52 -8.04
N LEU A 33 2.60 7.42 -6.77
CA LEU A 33 1.62 7.56 -5.69
C LEU A 33 0.87 8.88 -5.78
N ASP A 34 1.58 9.96 -6.06
CA ASP A 34 0.97 11.28 -6.14
C ASP A 34 0.07 11.45 -7.36
N ASP A 35 0.14 10.54 -8.30
CA ASP A 35 -0.70 10.56 -9.49
C ASP A 35 -1.99 9.79 -9.32
N LEU A 36 -2.15 9.09 -8.21
CA LEU A 36 -3.40 8.38 -7.92
C LEU A 36 -4.47 9.36 -7.50
N THR A 37 -5.71 9.08 -7.90
CA THR A 37 -6.84 9.96 -7.60
C THR A 37 -7.88 9.23 -6.76
N ASP A 38 -8.70 10.01 -6.08
CA ASP A 38 -9.81 9.52 -5.25
C ASP A 38 -9.34 8.68 -4.07
N CYS A 39 -8.14 8.95 -3.59
CA CYS A 39 -7.57 8.25 -2.44
C CYS A 39 -6.54 9.14 -1.76
N ASN A 40 -6.16 8.73 -0.57
CA ASN A 40 -5.02 9.32 0.13
C ASN A 40 -3.82 8.41 -0.06
N THR A 41 -2.62 8.97 -0.07
CA THR A 41 -1.41 8.20 -0.27
C THR A 41 -0.40 8.50 0.82
N MET A 42 0.45 7.51 1.09
CA MET A 42 1.46 7.64 2.13
C MET A 42 2.62 6.71 1.80
N SER A 43 3.82 7.10 2.16
CA SER A 43 4.99 6.23 2.08
C SER A 43 5.59 6.11 3.47
N VAL A 44 5.91 4.90 3.87
CA VAL A 44 6.52 4.67 5.18
C VAL A 44 7.78 3.82 5.01
N ASN A 45 8.70 4.01 5.94
CA ASN A 45 9.92 3.22 6.00
C ASN A 45 9.70 2.10 7.03
N ILE A 46 9.78 0.86 6.58
CA ILE A 46 9.53 -0.28 7.47
C ILE A 46 10.59 -0.42 8.56
N GLU A 47 11.70 0.29 8.41
CA GLU A 47 12.74 0.29 9.45
C GLU A 47 12.34 1.13 10.66
N ASP A 48 11.31 1.97 10.50
CA ASP A 48 10.77 2.78 11.59
C ASP A 48 9.61 2.02 12.25
N GLY A 49 9.62 1.97 13.56
CA GLY A 49 8.52 1.39 14.31
C GLY A 49 8.27 -0.08 13.97
N THR A 50 7.02 -0.47 13.92
CA THR A 50 6.61 -1.86 13.75
C THR A 50 5.83 -2.09 12.46
N TRP A 51 5.99 -1.24 11.46
CA TRP A 51 5.23 -1.34 10.21
C TRP A 51 5.31 -2.72 9.58
N GLN A 52 6.52 -3.27 9.51
CA GLN A 52 6.73 -4.57 8.89
C GLN A 52 5.95 -5.66 9.60
N GLN A 53 5.98 -5.66 10.90
CA GLN A 53 5.33 -6.67 11.71
C GLN A 53 3.82 -6.50 11.67
N ASP A 54 3.34 -5.27 11.81
CA ASP A 54 1.90 -4.99 11.91
C ASP A 54 1.16 -5.30 10.61
N TYR A 55 1.83 -5.14 9.47
CA TYR A 55 1.19 -5.33 8.17
C TYR A 55 1.75 -6.53 7.41
N GLY A 56 2.62 -7.30 8.05
CA GLY A 56 3.12 -8.52 7.44
C GLY A 56 3.90 -8.28 6.16
N ILE A 57 4.78 -7.27 6.17
CA ILE A 57 5.56 -6.92 4.98
C ILE A 57 6.73 -7.90 4.85
N VAL A 58 6.74 -8.66 3.77
CA VAL A 58 7.77 -9.70 3.55
C VAL A 58 8.76 -9.32 2.45
N VAL A 59 8.38 -8.41 1.58
CA VAL A 59 9.26 -7.89 0.52
C VAL A 59 9.06 -6.39 0.43
N VAL A 60 10.03 -5.68 -0.13
CA VAL A 60 9.93 -4.24 -0.33
C VAL A 60 10.29 -3.90 -1.76
N PRO A 61 9.61 -2.91 -2.34
CA PRO A 61 8.46 -2.23 -1.77
C PRO A 61 7.20 -3.08 -1.82
N THR A 62 6.26 -2.79 -0.95
CA THR A 62 4.90 -3.35 -1.00
C THR A 62 3.94 -2.17 -0.97
N VAL A 63 2.99 -2.17 -1.89
CA VAL A 63 1.94 -1.13 -1.94
C VAL A 63 0.64 -1.80 -1.58
N ILE A 64 -0.05 -1.27 -0.58
CA ILE A 64 -1.32 -1.83 -0.11
C ILE A 64 -2.40 -0.78 -0.27
N VAL A 65 -3.52 -1.19 -0.85
CA VAL A 65 -4.72 -0.37 -0.96
C VAL A 65 -5.64 -0.75 0.18
N PHE A 66 -6.04 0.25 0.97
CA PHE A 66 -6.94 0.07 2.11
C PHE A 66 -8.27 0.77 1.86
N ASN A 67 -9.34 0.15 2.32
CA ASN A 67 -10.65 0.78 2.39
C ASN A 67 -11.28 0.34 3.72
N GLY A 68 -10.77 0.89 4.82
CA GLY A 68 -11.09 0.42 6.15
C GLY A 68 -10.28 -0.80 6.55
N LYS A 69 -9.96 -1.64 5.58
CA LYS A 69 -9.10 -2.80 5.75
C LYS A 69 -8.36 -3.02 4.45
N GLU A 70 -7.42 -3.95 4.46
CA GLU A 70 -6.65 -4.26 3.26
C GLU A 70 -7.54 -4.83 2.17
N VAL A 71 -7.48 -4.22 0.98
CA VAL A 71 -8.25 -4.66 -0.19
C VAL A 71 -7.35 -5.40 -1.16
N GLU A 72 -6.20 -4.82 -1.47
CA GLU A 72 -5.29 -5.39 -2.46
C GLU A 72 -3.85 -5.05 -2.07
N ARG A 73 -2.94 -5.95 -2.38
CA ARG A 73 -1.53 -5.79 -2.05
C ARG A 73 -0.69 -6.07 -3.31
N PHE A 74 0.20 -5.14 -3.63
CA PHE A 74 1.13 -5.30 -4.75
C PHE A 74 2.53 -5.44 -4.16
N GLN A 75 3.17 -6.57 -4.40
CA GLN A 75 4.46 -6.89 -3.82
C GLN A 75 5.56 -6.88 -4.87
N ALA A 76 6.76 -6.55 -4.44
CA ALA A 76 7.92 -6.54 -5.32
C ALA A 76 8.31 -7.96 -5.74
N ASP A 77 8.98 -8.04 -6.87
CA ASP A 77 9.57 -9.28 -7.33
C ASP A 77 10.97 -9.43 -6.73
N ILE A 78 11.74 -10.41 -7.24
CA ILE A 78 13.06 -10.70 -6.69
C ILE A 78 14.07 -9.58 -6.94
N SER A 79 13.75 -8.62 -7.80
CA SER A 79 14.62 -7.46 -8.04
C SER A 79 14.26 -6.28 -7.13
N PHE A 80 13.37 -6.47 -6.19
CA PHE A 80 12.91 -5.45 -5.27
C PHE A 80 12.20 -4.30 -5.98
N LYS A 81 11.49 -4.61 -7.05
CA LYS A 81 10.70 -3.62 -7.81
C LYS A 81 9.29 -4.13 -8.00
N ILE A 82 8.34 -3.21 -7.92
CA ILE A 82 6.93 -3.54 -8.18
C ILE A 82 6.66 -3.37 -9.67
N SER A 83 6.11 -4.40 -10.30
CA SER A 83 5.74 -4.33 -11.71
C SER A 83 4.36 -3.70 -11.92
N ALA A 84 3.56 -3.60 -10.87
CA ALA A 84 2.23 -3.00 -10.99
C ALA A 84 2.36 -1.53 -11.39
N THR A 85 1.55 -1.13 -12.36
CA THR A 85 1.56 0.24 -12.88
C THR A 85 0.56 1.11 -12.13
N ARG A 86 0.66 2.43 -12.32
CA ARG A 86 -0.31 3.37 -11.78
C ARG A 86 -1.74 2.96 -12.17
N LYS A 87 -1.91 2.54 -13.41
CA LYS A 87 -3.23 2.15 -13.90
C LYS A 87 -3.78 0.95 -13.15
N GLU A 88 -2.93 -0.02 -12.85
CA GLU A 88 -3.37 -1.21 -12.12
C GLU A 88 -3.81 -0.86 -10.71
N VAL A 89 -3.06 -0.02 -10.02
CA VAL A 89 -3.42 0.41 -8.68
C VAL A 89 -4.67 1.28 -8.73
N GLN A 90 -4.75 2.19 -9.70
CA GLN A 90 -5.91 3.05 -9.85
C GLN A 90 -7.17 2.24 -10.12
N ASN A 91 -7.05 1.15 -10.89
CA ASN A 91 -8.20 0.28 -11.17
C ASN A 91 -8.76 -0.34 -9.90
N VAL A 92 -7.90 -0.71 -8.95
CA VAL A 92 -8.36 -1.24 -7.66
C VAL A 92 -9.17 -0.17 -6.93
N ILE A 93 -8.68 1.06 -6.92
CA ILE A 93 -9.37 2.18 -6.28
C ILE A 93 -10.72 2.41 -6.94
N ASP A 94 -10.74 2.44 -8.27
CA ASP A 94 -11.96 2.66 -9.02
C ASP A 94 -12.99 1.55 -8.77
N ASP A 95 -12.55 0.32 -8.67
CA ASP A 95 -13.42 -0.80 -8.37
C ASP A 95 -14.09 -0.66 -7.01
N ILE A 96 -13.35 -0.17 -6.02
CA ILE A 96 -13.91 0.09 -4.70
C ILE A 96 -15.02 1.14 -4.81
N ILE A 97 -14.76 2.22 -5.52
CA ILE A 97 -15.71 3.31 -5.68
C ILE A 97 -16.97 2.82 -6.36
N TYR A 98 -16.81 2.07 -7.46
CA TYR A 98 -17.97 1.58 -8.21
C TYR A 98 -18.76 0.54 -7.43
N SER A 99 -18.12 -0.27 -6.62
CA SER A 99 -18.82 -1.29 -5.87
C SER A 99 -19.63 -0.72 -4.70
N ASP A 100 -19.36 0.53 -4.31
CA ASP A 100 -20.10 1.18 -3.24
C ASP A 100 -21.44 1.77 -3.71
N PHE A 101 -21.71 1.72 -4.98
CA PHE A 101 -23.01 2.16 -5.51
C PHE A 101 -24.02 0.99 -5.62
#